data_2637dae2f2f3382cd81636c842652d49
#
_entry.id   2637dae2f2f3382cd81636c842652d49
#
_cell.length_a   1.000
_cell.length_b   1.000
_cell.length_c   1.000
_cell.angle_alpha   90.00
_cell.angle_beta   90.00
_cell.angle_gamma   90.00
#
_symmetry.space_group_name_H-M   'P 1'
#
loop_
_entity.id
_entity.type
_entity.pdbx_description
1 polymer ?
#
loop_
_entity_poly.entity_id
_entity_poly.type
_entity_poly.pdbx_seq_one_letter_code
_entity_poly.pdbx_strand_id
1 'polypeptide(L)'
;MSELKIAVVGAGLMGADHIIRIENRIVGAQVAAVVEPDEGRAKAALADAPNAKWYPNIDAAIAAGGIDAVLIATPGQFHEPVLLPALEAGLPILCEKPLTPDAESSLRIVEAEIATGKQLIQVGFMRRFDAGYMELRELISSGSQGELLGLHC
;
A
#
# COMPACT_ATOMS: atom_id res chain seq x y z
N MET A 1 13.40 12.19 15.09
CA MET A 1 13.40 11.26 13.94
C MET A 1 12.68 11.97 12.82
N SER A 2 13.18 11.93 11.60
CA SER A 2 12.47 12.48 10.43
C SER A 2 11.20 11.67 10.18
N GLU A 3 10.10 12.34 9.83
CA GLU A 3 8.85 11.69 9.46
C GLU A 3 9.03 10.94 8.13
N LEU A 4 8.41 9.75 8.03
CA LEU A 4 8.37 8.94 6.82
C LEU A 4 7.46 9.62 5.79
N LYS A 5 8.00 9.93 4.62
CA LYS A 5 7.30 10.64 3.54
C LYS A 5 6.69 9.64 2.57
N ILE A 6 5.37 9.54 2.56
CA ILE A 6 4.63 8.54 1.79
C ILE A 6 4.01 9.18 0.55
N ALA A 7 4.20 8.53 -0.61
CA ALA A 7 3.40 8.80 -1.79
C ALA A 7 2.16 7.88 -1.78
N VAL A 8 0.96 8.45 -1.79
CA VAL A 8 -0.29 7.69 -1.92
C VAL A 8 -0.72 7.71 -3.38
N VAL A 9 -0.81 6.53 -4.00
CA VAL A 9 -1.18 6.33 -5.41
C VAL A 9 -2.61 5.84 -5.51
N GLY A 10 -3.45 6.66 -6.15
CA GLY A 10 -4.90 6.50 -6.20
C GLY A 10 -5.58 7.24 -5.06
N ALA A 11 -6.40 8.24 -5.40
CA ALA A 11 -7.19 9.05 -4.48
C ALA A 11 -8.69 8.69 -4.51
N GLY A 12 -8.99 7.42 -4.79
CA GLY A 12 -10.32 6.85 -4.64
C GLY A 12 -10.70 6.66 -3.16
N LEU A 13 -11.78 5.91 -2.89
CA LEU A 13 -12.31 5.73 -1.54
C LEU A 13 -11.22 5.20 -0.56
N MET A 14 -10.47 4.17 -0.95
CA MET A 14 -9.43 3.59 -0.09
C MET A 14 -8.23 4.53 0.07
N GLY A 15 -7.77 5.15 -1.02
CA GLY A 15 -6.65 6.08 -0.95
C GLY A 15 -6.96 7.30 -0.07
N ALA A 16 -8.16 7.86 -0.17
CA ALA A 16 -8.60 8.96 0.68
C ALA A 16 -8.64 8.55 2.17
N ASP A 17 -9.16 7.36 2.49
CA ASP A 17 -9.14 6.85 3.88
C ASP A 17 -7.70 6.68 4.41
N HIS A 18 -6.79 6.14 3.58
CA HIS A 18 -5.38 6.03 3.94
C HIS A 18 -4.73 7.42 4.18
N ILE A 19 -4.99 8.40 3.32
CA ILE A 19 -4.49 9.77 3.49
C ILE A 19 -4.95 10.34 4.84
N ILE A 20 -6.25 10.27 5.13
CA ILE A 20 -6.83 10.75 6.39
C ILE A 20 -6.19 10.04 7.61
N ARG A 21 -5.95 8.73 7.52
CA ARG A 21 -5.33 7.96 8.62
C ARG A 21 -3.87 8.34 8.82
N ILE A 22 -3.09 8.47 7.74
CA ILE A 22 -1.68 8.86 7.81
C ILE A 22 -1.57 10.23 8.49
N GLU A 23 -2.31 11.22 8.00
CA GLU A 23 -2.23 12.58 8.50
C GLU A 23 -2.76 12.76 9.94
N ASN A 24 -3.78 12.00 10.34
CA ASN A 24 -4.46 12.26 11.61
C ASN A 24 -4.21 11.22 12.70
N ARG A 25 -3.65 10.04 12.39
CA ARG A 25 -3.56 8.91 13.34
C ARG A 25 -2.21 8.24 13.42
N ILE A 26 -1.35 8.40 12.42
CA ILE A 26 -0.05 7.73 12.38
C ILE A 26 1.04 8.72 12.75
N VAL A 27 1.69 8.48 13.89
CA VAL A 27 2.81 9.30 14.33
C VAL A 27 4.08 8.88 13.60
N GLY A 28 4.83 9.86 13.08
CA GLY A 28 6.10 9.63 12.40
C GLY A 28 5.98 9.35 10.90
N ALA A 29 4.79 9.56 10.32
CA ALA A 29 4.56 9.50 8.88
C ALA A 29 3.72 10.68 8.40
N GLN A 30 3.90 11.08 7.16
CA GLN A 30 3.13 12.12 6.48
C GLN A 30 2.92 11.77 5.01
N VAL A 31 1.85 12.29 4.42
CA VAL A 31 1.64 12.21 2.97
C VAL A 31 2.47 13.30 2.29
N ALA A 32 3.49 12.91 1.54
CA ALA A 32 4.34 13.85 0.80
C ALA A 32 3.88 14.04 -0.65
N ALA A 33 3.20 13.02 -1.20
CA ALA A 33 2.68 13.05 -2.57
C ALA A 33 1.33 12.36 -2.67
N VAL A 34 0.42 12.95 -3.45
CA VAL A 34 -0.81 12.33 -3.94
C VAL A 34 -0.63 12.10 -5.44
N VAL A 35 -0.69 10.83 -5.86
CA VAL A 35 -0.55 10.44 -7.27
C VAL A 35 -1.91 9.99 -7.78
N GLU A 36 -2.52 10.81 -8.64
CA GLU A 36 -3.88 10.60 -9.15
C GLU A 36 -4.01 11.27 -10.53
N PRO A 37 -4.39 10.55 -11.59
CA PRO A 37 -4.56 11.14 -12.92
C PRO A 37 -5.76 12.11 -13.01
N ASP A 38 -6.78 11.94 -12.17
CA ASP A 38 -7.93 12.83 -12.12
C ASP A 38 -7.65 14.02 -11.18
N GLU A 39 -7.57 15.20 -11.75
CA GLU A 39 -7.25 16.46 -11.04
C GLU A 39 -8.28 16.81 -9.95
N GLY A 40 -9.55 16.49 -10.19
CA GLY A 40 -10.63 16.74 -9.24
C GLY A 40 -10.50 15.87 -7.99
N ARG A 41 -10.22 14.57 -8.16
CA ARG A 41 -9.96 13.65 -7.04
C ARG A 41 -8.67 14.01 -6.32
N ALA A 42 -7.61 14.35 -7.06
CA ALA A 42 -6.36 14.81 -6.46
C ALA A 42 -6.57 16.03 -5.58
N LYS A 43 -7.29 17.04 -6.08
CA LYS A 43 -7.60 18.25 -5.32
C LYS A 43 -8.42 17.98 -4.06
N ALA A 44 -9.38 17.07 -4.14
CA ALA A 44 -10.15 16.65 -2.96
C ALA A 44 -9.25 15.99 -1.90
N ALA A 45 -8.37 15.09 -2.31
CA ALA A 45 -7.44 14.39 -1.42
C ALA A 45 -6.41 15.35 -0.77
N LEU A 46 -5.94 16.34 -1.50
CA LEU A 46 -5.02 17.37 -0.97
C LEU A 46 -5.64 18.24 0.12
N ALA A 47 -6.98 18.31 0.21
CA ALA A 47 -7.62 19.02 1.31
C ALA A 47 -7.34 18.36 2.68
N ASP A 48 -7.16 17.03 2.69
CA ASP A 48 -6.81 16.24 3.88
C ASP A 48 -5.29 16.12 4.08
N ALA A 49 -4.48 16.43 3.07
CA ALA A 49 -3.02 16.42 3.11
C ALA A 49 -2.42 17.72 2.54
N PRO A 50 -2.56 18.85 3.24
CA PRO A 50 -2.24 20.17 2.68
C PRO A 50 -0.76 20.40 2.38
N ASN A 51 0.14 19.59 2.93
CA ASN A 51 1.57 19.64 2.67
C ASN A 51 2.03 18.73 1.53
N ALA A 52 1.13 17.86 1.03
CA ALA A 52 1.43 16.95 -0.06
C ALA A 52 1.45 17.68 -1.42
N LYS A 53 2.24 17.15 -2.33
CA LYS A 53 2.25 17.59 -3.73
C LYS A 53 1.46 16.61 -4.59
N TRP A 54 0.78 17.15 -5.59
CA TRP A 54 0.09 16.34 -6.58
C TRP A 54 1.00 15.98 -7.74
N TYR A 55 0.83 14.73 -8.24
CA TYR A 55 1.47 14.21 -9.44
C TYR A 55 0.47 13.39 -10.28
N PRO A 56 0.52 13.48 -11.62
CA PRO A 56 -0.41 12.73 -12.49
C PRO A 56 -0.10 11.24 -12.56
N ASN A 57 1.13 10.82 -12.26
CA ASN A 57 1.60 9.42 -12.29
C ASN A 57 2.77 9.22 -11.33
N ILE A 58 3.11 7.95 -11.08
CA ILE A 58 4.17 7.58 -10.11
C ILE A 58 5.57 8.01 -10.59
N ASP A 59 5.83 7.95 -11.90
CA ASP A 59 7.14 8.33 -12.45
C ASP A 59 7.46 9.80 -12.16
N ALA A 60 6.47 10.67 -12.30
CA ALA A 60 6.62 12.09 -11.98
C ALA A 60 6.90 12.32 -10.48
N ALA A 61 6.26 11.55 -9.60
CA ALA A 61 6.49 11.63 -8.16
C ALA A 61 7.89 11.12 -7.78
N ILE A 62 8.33 10.00 -8.36
CA ILE A 62 9.67 9.45 -8.16
C ILE A 62 10.74 10.42 -8.67
N ALA A 63 10.57 10.95 -9.89
CA ALA A 63 11.51 11.90 -10.48
C ALA A 63 11.65 13.21 -9.68
N ALA A 64 10.55 13.66 -9.06
CA ALA A 64 10.58 14.85 -8.19
C ALA A 64 11.31 14.59 -6.85
N GLY A 65 11.42 13.34 -6.44
CA GLY A 65 12.05 12.94 -5.17
C GLY A 65 11.27 13.38 -3.93
N GLY A 66 11.88 13.11 -2.78
CA GLY A 66 11.31 13.51 -1.48
C GLY A 66 10.19 12.59 -0.98
N ILE A 67 10.14 11.37 -1.47
CA ILE A 67 9.30 10.27 -0.99
C ILE A 67 10.19 9.13 -0.49
N ASP A 68 9.80 8.50 0.61
CA ASP A 68 10.53 7.41 1.27
C ASP A 68 9.82 6.06 1.10
N ALA A 69 8.52 6.06 0.80
CA ALA A 69 7.70 4.88 0.60
C ALA A 69 6.49 5.17 -0.30
N VAL A 70 5.89 4.11 -0.83
CA VAL A 70 4.69 4.19 -1.69
C VAL A 70 3.55 3.39 -1.07
N LEU A 71 2.35 3.96 -1.03
CA LEU A 71 1.11 3.27 -0.72
C LEU A 71 0.23 3.24 -1.98
N ILE A 72 -0.11 2.03 -2.46
CA ILE A 72 -0.89 1.84 -3.67
C ILE A 72 -2.32 1.46 -3.30
N ALA A 73 -3.27 2.30 -3.68
CA ALA A 73 -4.72 2.15 -3.42
C ALA A 73 -5.55 2.36 -4.69
N THR A 74 -4.96 2.09 -5.85
CA THR A 74 -5.67 2.07 -7.15
C THR A 74 -6.49 0.78 -7.28
N PRO A 75 -7.40 0.67 -8.28
CA PRO A 75 -7.96 -0.62 -8.66
C PRO A 75 -6.86 -1.59 -9.13
N GLY A 76 -7.01 -2.89 -8.82
CA GLY A 76 -5.98 -3.93 -9.01
C GLY A 76 -5.32 -3.99 -10.39
N GLN A 77 -6.08 -3.70 -11.48
CA GLN A 77 -5.53 -3.66 -12.83
C GLN A 77 -4.50 -2.55 -13.07
N PHE A 78 -4.42 -1.57 -12.16
CA PHE A 78 -3.47 -0.47 -12.23
C PHE A 78 -2.31 -0.61 -11.22
N HIS A 79 -2.21 -1.76 -10.50
CA HIS A 79 -1.13 -1.97 -9.54
C HIS A 79 0.22 -2.20 -10.24
N GLU A 80 0.28 -3.09 -11.24
CA GLU A 80 1.53 -3.44 -11.92
C GLU A 80 2.26 -2.22 -12.51
N PRO A 81 1.60 -1.28 -13.24
CA PRO A 81 2.24 -0.07 -13.74
C PRO A 81 2.80 0.87 -12.66
N VAL A 82 2.38 0.72 -11.41
CA VAL A 82 2.87 1.50 -10.28
C VAL A 82 3.95 0.73 -9.50
N LEU A 83 3.75 -0.59 -9.33
CA LEU A 83 4.67 -1.46 -8.60
C LEU A 83 6.05 -1.50 -9.25
N LEU A 84 6.14 -1.68 -10.58
CA LEU A 84 7.41 -1.83 -11.27
C LEU A 84 8.32 -0.61 -11.13
N PRO A 85 7.88 0.64 -11.41
CA PRO A 85 8.72 1.82 -11.20
C PRO A 85 9.12 2.04 -9.73
N ALA A 86 8.21 1.72 -8.77
CA ALA A 86 8.51 1.86 -7.36
C ALA A 86 9.56 0.83 -6.87
N LEU A 87 9.51 -0.42 -7.38
CA LEU A 87 10.53 -1.44 -7.14
C LEU A 87 11.88 -1.03 -7.74
N GLU A 88 11.89 -0.54 -8.99
CA GLU A 88 13.10 -0.06 -9.66
C GLU A 88 13.75 1.11 -8.89
N ALA A 89 12.93 1.99 -8.31
CA ALA A 89 13.40 3.06 -7.43
C ALA A 89 13.84 2.56 -6.04
N GLY A 90 13.65 1.28 -5.72
CA GLY A 90 14.03 0.68 -4.43
C GLY A 90 13.19 1.17 -3.25
N LEU A 91 11.98 1.65 -3.49
CA LEU A 91 11.07 2.18 -2.48
C LEU A 91 10.31 1.04 -1.79
N PRO A 92 10.16 1.06 -0.46
CA PRO A 92 9.19 0.23 0.24
C PRO A 92 7.76 0.52 -0.20
N ILE A 93 6.95 -0.54 -0.36
CA ILE A 93 5.61 -0.45 -0.95
C ILE A 93 4.59 -1.15 -0.04
N LEU A 94 3.54 -0.44 0.33
CA LEU A 94 2.29 -1.04 0.81
C LEU A 94 1.30 -1.05 -0.36
N CYS A 95 0.95 -2.25 -0.85
CA CYS A 95 0.01 -2.41 -1.96
C CYS A 95 -1.32 -2.98 -1.45
N GLU A 96 -2.44 -2.34 -1.77
CA GLU A 96 -3.76 -2.90 -1.49
C GLU A 96 -3.97 -4.22 -2.25
N LYS A 97 -4.84 -5.04 -1.70
CA LYS A 97 -5.20 -6.33 -2.31
C LYS A 97 -6.18 -6.14 -3.49
N PRO A 98 -6.16 -7.03 -4.51
CA PRO A 98 -5.14 -8.05 -4.74
C PRO A 98 -3.81 -7.44 -5.20
N LEU A 99 -2.69 -8.17 -5.13
CA LEU A 99 -1.40 -7.67 -5.64
C LEU A 99 -1.53 -7.23 -7.10
N THR A 100 -2.10 -8.11 -7.94
CA THR A 100 -2.53 -7.85 -9.33
C THR A 100 -3.77 -8.69 -9.63
N PRO A 101 -4.48 -8.48 -10.77
CA PRO A 101 -5.71 -9.21 -11.07
C PRO A 101 -5.53 -10.71 -11.34
N ASP A 102 -4.37 -11.13 -11.81
CA ASP A 102 -4.09 -12.49 -12.26
C ASP A 102 -2.72 -13.01 -11.80
N ALA A 103 -2.52 -14.33 -11.94
CA ALA A 103 -1.31 -14.99 -11.49
C ALA A 103 -0.07 -14.60 -12.32
N GLU A 104 -0.24 -14.35 -13.62
CA GLU A 104 0.88 -14.03 -14.51
C GLU A 104 1.48 -12.66 -14.17
N SER A 105 0.63 -11.64 -14.02
CA SER A 105 1.07 -10.31 -13.59
C SER A 105 1.64 -10.32 -12.17
N SER A 106 1.04 -11.11 -11.25
CA SER A 106 1.59 -11.29 -9.90
C SER A 106 2.98 -11.92 -9.92
N LEU A 107 3.21 -12.91 -10.78
CA LEU A 107 4.51 -13.56 -10.92
C LEU A 107 5.58 -12.58 -11.42
N ARG A 108 5.26 -11.75 -12.42
CA ARG A 108 6.18 -10.70 -12.88
C ARG A 108 6.60 -9.75 -11.75
N ILE A 109 5.67 -9.36 -10.90
CA ILE A 109 5.98 -8.49 -9.75
C ILE A 109 6.89 -9.21 -8.74
N VAL A 110 6.60 -10.48 -8.42
CA VAL A 110 7.42 -11.28 -7.52
C VAL A 110 8.85 -11.45 -8.06
N GLU A 111 8.99 -11.76 -9.35
CA GLU A 111 10.29 -11.88 -10.02
C GLU A 111 11.06 -10.54 -10.00
N ALA A 112 10.37 -9.42 -10.24
CA ALA A 112 10.96 -8.09 -10.15
C ALA A 112 11.43 -7.76 -8.72
N GLU A 113 10.63 -8.10 -7.70
CA GLU A 113 11.03 -7.91 -6.30
C GLU A 113 12.25 -8.76 -5.93
N ILE A 114 12.25 -10.05 -6.31
CA ILE A 114 13.39 -10.96 -6.09
C ILE A 114 14.67 -10.40 -6.73
N ALA A 115 14.58 -9.84 -7.93
CA ALA A 115 15.71 -9.24 -8.63
C ALA A 115 16.32 -8.04 -7.87
N THR A 116 15.55 -7.35 -7.03
CA THR A 116 16.08 -6.27 -6.17
C THR A 116 16.96 -6.78 -5.02
N GLY A 117 16.88 -8.07 -4.67
CA GLY A 117 17.52 -8.66 -3.50
C GLY A 117 16.94 -8.20 -2.16
N LYS A 118 15.80 -7.52 -2.15
CA LYS A 118 15.13 -6.96 -0.97
C LYS A 118 13.66 -7.37 -0.95
N GLN A 119 13.07 -7.39 0.24
CA GLN A 119 11.61 -7.47 0.42
C GLN A 119 11.08 -6.05 0.55
N LEU A 120 10.49 -5.54 -0.52
CA LEU A 120 10.00 -4.16 -0.61
C LEU A 120 8.48 -4.08 -0.57
N ILE A 121 7.76 -5.17 -0.91
CA ILE A 121 6.30 -5.17 -1.03
C ILE A 121 5.65 -5.81 0.19
N GLN A 122 4.74 -5.08 0.81
CA GLN A 122 3.74 -5.58 1.75
C GLN A 122 2.37 -5.49 1.11
N VAL A 123 1.70 -6.63 0.92
CA VAL A 123 0.30 -6.64 0.46
C VAL A 123 -0.64 -6.39 1.64
N GLY A 124 -1.60 -5.51 1.44
CA GLY A 124 -2.56 -5.04 2.44
C GLY A 124 -3.65 -6.06 2.80
N PHE A 125 -3.27 -7.25 3.24
CA PHE A 125 -4.20 -8.25 3.78
C PHE A 125 -4.66 -7.85 5.19
N MET A 126 -5.67 -6.97 5.27
CA MET A 126 -6.13 -6.38 6.52
C MET A 126 -6.51 -7.41 7.60
N ARG A 127 -6.97 -8.62 7.21
CA ARG A 127 -7.33 -9.67 8.18
C ARG A 127 -6.16 -10.19 9.00
N ARG A 128 -4.94 -10.01 8.53
CA ARG A 128 -3.74 -10.34 9.31
C ARG A 128 -3.52 -9.42 10.52
N PHE A 129 -4.19 -8.28 10.55
CA PHE A 129 -4.10 -7.25 11.60
C PHE A 129 -5.43 -7.05 12.35
N ASP A 130 -6.48 -7.77 11.96
CA ASP A 130 -7.78 -7.77 12.61
C ASP A 130 -7.69 -8.56 13.92
N ALA A 131 -8.10 -7.95 15.04
CA ALA A 131 -7.96 -8.53 16.37
C ALA A 131 -8.64 -9.89 16.51
N GLY A 132 -9.86 -10.06 15.96
CA GLY A 132 -10.58 -11.32 16.01
C GLY A 132 -9.89 -12.44 15.23
N TYR A 133 -9.31 -12.12 14.05
CA TYR A 133 -8.53 -13.10 13.28
C TYR A 133 -7.19 -13.43 13.94
N MET A 134 -6.57 -12.49 14.61
CA MET A 134 -5.34 -12.74 15.38
C MET A 134 -5.63 -13.65 16.57
N GLU A 135 -6.72 -13.41 17.31
CA GLU A 135 -7.17 -14.26 18.42
C GLU A 135 -7.50 -15.68 17.95
N LEU A 136 -8.25 -15.80 16.84
CA LEU A 136 -8.55 -17.10 16.22
C LEU A 136 -7.28 -17.86 15.82
N ARG A 137 -6.32 -17.17 15.23
CA ARG A 137 -5.02 -17.74 14.88
C ARG A 137 -4.28 -18.26 16.11
N GLU A 138 -4.25 -17.49 17.19
CA GLU A 138 -3.61 -17.89 18.45
C GLU A 138 -4.30 -19.12 19.05
N LEU A 139 -5.63 -19.12 19.09
CA LEU A 139 -6.41 -20.25 19.58
C LEU A 139 -6.09 -21.55 18.83
N ILE A 140 -6.03 -21.49 17.50
CA ILE A 140 -5.70 -22.64 16.65
C ILE A 140 -4.24 -23.07 16.83
N SER A 141 -3.30 -22.10 16.81
CA SER A 141 -1.87 -22.37 16.86
C SER A 141 -1.40 -22.93 18.20
N SER A 142 -2.06 -22.54 19.30
CA SER A 142 -1.76 -23.03 20.65
C SER A 142 -2.15 -24.50 20.86
N GLY A 143 -3.02 -25.06 20.03
CA GLY A 143 -3.58 -26.41 20.22
C GLY A 143 -4.44 -26.56 21.47
N SER A 144 -4.75 -25.46 22.18
CA SER A 144 -5.49 -25.48 23.46
C SER A 144 -6.91 -26.07 23.34
N GLN A 145 -7.47 -26.06 22.13
CA GLN A 145 -8.81 -26.59 21.84
C GLN A 145 -8.76 -27.94 21.09
N GLY A 146 -7.56 -28.56 20.96
CA GLY A 146 -7.36 -29.77 20.21
C GLY A 146 -7.06 -29.52 18.72
N GLU A 147 -7.30 -30.52 17.88
CA GLU A 147 -7.04 -30.44 16.44
C GLU A 147 -8.19 -29.74 15.70
N LEU A 148 -7.83 -28.91 14.72
CA LEU A 148 -8.81 -28.27 13.83
C LEU A 148 -9.38 -29.33 12.87
N LEU A 149 -10.67 -29.66 13.03
CA LEU A 149 -11.38 -30.64 12.21
C LEU A 149 -12.03 -30.03 10.95
N GLY A 150 -12.32 -28.76 10.97
CA GLY A 150 -12.93 -28.06 9.85
C GLY A 150 -13.04 -26.57 10.10
N LEU A 151 -13.03 -25.79 9.02
CA LEU A 151 -13.26 -24.36 9.02
C LEU A 151 -14.32 -24.01 7.97
N HIS A 152 -15.33 -23.27 8.37
CA HIS A 152 -16.34 -22.73 7.46
C HIS A 152 -16.22 -21.20 7.44
N CYS A 153 -15.98 -20.63 6.23
CA CYS A 153 -15.85 -19.18 6.00
C CYS A 153 -16.94 -18.67 5.06
#